data_b7f2a06b7bd832860601e012b321314a
#
_entry.id   b7f2a06b7bd832860601e012b321314a
#
_cell.length_a   1.000
_cell.length_b   1.000
_cell.length_c   1.000
_cell.angle_alpha   90.00
_cell.angle_beta   90.00
_cell.angle_gamma   90.00
#
_symmetry.space_group_name_H-M   'P 1'
#
loop_
_entity.id
_entity.type
_entity.pdbx_description
1 polymer ?
#
loop_
_entity_poly.entity_id
_entity_poly.type
_entity_poly.pdbx_seq_one_letter_code
_entity_poly.pdbx_strand_id
1 'polypeptide(L)'
;MHFVRQLTVPAPSDRVFAYLSDFTTTTEWDPATVRTSCISGSGGVGTRYRNVSSFLGREATVDYVVTELDPGRRFALRGENATLVAHDDMRVQDEGVGTTVTYTATFELKGFRKIATPVVAPALKRLVDGGADGLRRALQRL
;
A
#
# COMPACT_ATOMS: atom_id res chain seq x y z
N MET A 1 5.58 -2.12 13.66
CA MET A 1 6.41 -2.71 12.58
C MET A 1 6.43 -1.73 11.42
N HIS A 2 7.61 -1.44 10.94
CA HIS A 2 7.84 -0.36 9.98
C HIS A 2 8.74 -0.87 8.85
N PHE A 3 8.26 -0.79 7.61
CA PHE A 3 8.98 -1.29 6.44
C PHE A 3 9.05 -0.19 5.38
N VAL A 4 10.25 0.05 4.87
CA VAL A 4 10.47 1.04 3.80
C VAL A 4 11.08 0.31 2.60
N ARG A 5 10.49 0.56 1.42
CA ARG A 5 11.01 0.02 0.14
C ARG A 5 11.08 1.14 -0.87
N GLN A 6 12.15 1.15 -1.64
CA GLN A 6 12.37 2.16 -2.66
C GLN A 6 12.52 1.48 -4.01
N LEU A 7 11.81 1.99 -5.01
CA LEU A 7 11.88 1.51 -6.38
C LEU A 7 12.11 2.67 -7.33
N THR A 8 12.90 2.42 -8.39
CA THR A 8 13.11 3.37 -9.46
C THR A 8 12.64 2.73 -10.76
N VAL A 9 11.80 3.45 -11.51
CA VAL A 9 11.16 2.96 -12.72
C VAL A 9 11.29 3.99 -13.84
N PRO A 10 11.27 3.57 -15.13
CA PRO A 10 11.43 4.52 -16.24
C PRO A 10 10.20 5.37 -16.52
N ALA A 11 9.02 5.02 -16.03
CA ALA A 11 7.78 5.74 -16.30
C ALA A 11 7.82 7.18 -15.75
N PRO A 12 7.13 8.14 -16.40
CA PRO A 12 7.03 9.51 -15.92
C PRO A 12 6.29 9.60 -14.59
N SER A 13 6.66 10.56 -13.75
CA SER A 13 6.12 10.70 -12.39
C SER A 13 4.62 10.95 -12.36
N ASP A 14 4.06 11.67 -13.33
CA ASP A 14 2.62 11.91 -13.41
C ASP A 14 1.83 10.61 -13.64
N ARG A 15 2.33 9.72 -14.49
CA ARG A 15 1.72 8.41 -14.74
C ARG A 15 1.86 7.49 -13.55
N VAL A 16 3.03 7.50 -12.91
CA VAL A 16 3.27 6.72 -11.69
C VAL A 16 2.32 7.16 -10.58
N PHE A 17 2.21 8.46 -10.35
CA PHE A 17 1.33 8.98 -9.30
C PHE A 17 -0.14 8.66 -9.58
N ALA A 18 -0.61 8.83 -10.82
CA ALA A 18 -1.98 8.51 -11.19
C ALA A 18 -2.31 7.04 -10.91
N TYR A 19 -1.37 6.13 -11.19
CA TYR A 19 -1.53 4.71 -10.91
C TYR A 19 -1.57 4.42 -9.41
N LEU A 20 -0.63 4.99 -8.64
CA LEU A 20 -0.55 4.75 -7.19
C LEU A 20 -1.74 5.32 -6.43
N SER A 21 -2.24 6.47 -6.84
CA SER A 21 -3.32 7.17 -6.13
C SER A 21 -4.71 6.58 -6.38
N ASP A 22 -4.82 5.60 -7.25
CA ASP A 22 -5.99 4.73 -7.35
C ASP A 22 -5.70 3.43 -6.60
N PHE A 23 -6.18 3.32 -5.37
CA PHE A 23 -5.86 2.18 -4.52
C PHE A 23 -6.47 0.86 -5.00
N THR A 24 -7.44 0.90 -5.91
CA THR A 24 -7.96 -0.32 -6.53
C THR A 24 -6.91 -1.03 -7.38
N THR A 25 -5.84 -0.33 -7.80
CA THR A 25 -4.73 -0.94 -8.54
C THR A 25 -3.95 -1.97 -7.73
N THR A 26 -4.10 -1.99 -6.39
CA THR A 26 -3.50 -3.06 -5.56
C THR A 26 -3.92 -4.44 -6.02
N THR A 27 -5.10 -4.57 -6.60
CA THR A 27 -5.57 -5.83 -7.21
C THR A 27 -4.63 -6.31 -8.31
N GLU A 28 -3.93 -5.39 -8.97
CA GLU A 28 -3.02 -5.71 -10.08
C GLU A 28 -1.59 -5.98 -9.63
N TRP A 29 -1.13 -5.27 -8.61
CA TRP A 29 0.30 -5.33 -8.26
C TRP A 29 0.61 -6.03 -6.94
N ASP A 30 -0.31 -6.07 -6.00
CA ASP A 30 -0.06 -6.71 -4.70
C ASP A 30 -0.49 -8.18 -4.74
N PRO A 31 0.47 -9.13 -4.70
CA PRO A 31 0.12 -10.55 -4.79
C PRO A 31 -0.70 -11.05 -3.60
N ALA A 32 -0.66 -10.37 -2.46
CA ALA A 32 -1.48 -10.72 -1.30
C ALA A 32 -2.93 -10.24 -1.45
N THR A 33 -3.19 -9.23 -2.26
CA THR A 33 -4.53 -8.69 -2.45
C THR A 33 -5.39 -9.62 -3.29
N VAL A 34 -6.53 -10.02 -2.72
CA VAL A 34 -7.59 -10.73 -3.44
C VAL A 34 -8.41 -9.74 -4.25
N ARG A 35 -8.83 -8.63 -3.61
CA ARG A 35 -9.52 -7.53 -4.28
C ARG A 35 -9.46 -6.26 -3.43
N THR A 36 -9.47 -5.13 -4.10
CA THR A 36 -9.66 -3.81 -3.47
C THR A 36 -10.74 -3.06 -4.23
N SER A 37 -11.73 -2.55 -3.52
CA SER A 37 -12.83 -1.79 -4.10
C SER A 37 -12.99 -0.45 -3.40
N CYS A 38 -13.40 0.57 -4.15
CA CYS A 38 -13.76 1.86 -3.59
C CYS A 38 -15.18 1.77 -3.03
N ILE A 39 -15.35 2.05 -1.73
CA ILE A 39 -16.66 1.98 -1.08
C ILE A 39 -17.30 3.34 -0.90
N SER A 40 -16.53 4.42 -0.94
CA SER A 40 -17.07 5.79 -0.96
C SER A 40 -15.98 6.78 -1.36
N GLY A 41 -16.40 7.93 -1.91
CA GLY A 41 -15.51 9.00 -2.31
C GLY A 41 -15.06 8.89 -3.76
N SER A 42 -14.27 9.86 -4.21
CA SER A 42 -13.84 10.02 -5.59
C SER A 42 -12.33 10.11 -5.79
N GLY A 43 -11.54 9.60 -4.83
CA GLY A 43 -10.09 9.51 -4.93
C GLY A 43 -9.32 10.48 -4.04
N GLY A 44 -9.94 11.54 -3.55
CA GLY A 44 -9.30 12.51 -2.66
C GLY A 44 -9.26 12.04 -1.20
N VAL A 45 -8.76 12.92 -0.33
CA VAL A 45 -8.75 12.68 1.12
C VAL A 45 -10.16 12.34 1.61
N GLY A 46 -10.26 11.29 2.44
CA GLY A 46 -11.54 10.79 2.93
C GLY A 46 -12.14 9.67 2.07
N THR A 47 -11.61 9.42 0.88
CA THR A 47 -12.03 8.27 0.06
C THR A 47 -11.74 6.98 0.82
N ARG A 48 -12.69 6.05 0.77
CA ARG A 48 -12.61 4.79 1.49
C ARG A 48 -12.54 3.62 0.54
N TYR A 49 -11.64 2.71 0.86
CA TYR A 49 -11.43 1.47 0.10
C TYR A 49 -11.54 0.27 1.03
N ARG A 50 -12.03 -0.83 0.49
CA ARG A 50 -12.02 -2.11 1.18
C ARG A 50 -11.04 -3.05 0.51
N ASN A 51 -10.05 -3.48 1.26
CA ASN A 51 -9.04 -4.44 0.80
C ASN A 51 -9.28 -5.78 1.45
N VAL A 52 -9.35 -6.83 0.63
CA VAL A 52 -9.35 -8.22 1.08
C VAL A 52 -8.02 -8.82 0.65
N SER A 53 -7.24 -9.26 1.62
CA SER A 53 -5.92 -9.86 1.40
C SER A 53 -5.87 -11.27 1.97
N SER A 54 -5.01 -12.09 1.37
CA SER A 54 -4.65 -13.40 1.93
C SER A 54 -3.40 -13.25 2.79
N PHE A 55 -3.50 -13.61 4.05
CA PHE A 55 -2.41 -13.52 5.00
C PHE A 55 -2.40 -14.74 5.93
N LEU A 56 -1.26 -15.44 5.98
CA LEU A 56 -1.10 -16.66 6.78
C LEU A 56 -2.20 -17.71 6.51
N GLY A 57 -2.58 -17.85 5.23
CA GLY A 57 -3.56 -18.84 4.79
C GLY A 57 -5.01 -18.46 5.02
N ARG A 58 -5.28 -17.22 5.46
CA ARG A 58 -6.65 -16.72 5.69
C ARG A 58 -6.88 -15.41 4.98
N GLU A 59 -8.13 -15.15 4.61
CA GLU A 59 -8.51 -13.83 4.12
C GLU A 59 -8.73 -12.88 5.29
N ALA A 60 -8.18 -11.67 5.14
CA ALA A 60 -8.36 -10.57 6.08
C ALA A 60 -8.90 -9.37 5.34
N THR A 61 -9.88 -8.69 5.91
CA THR A 61 -10.45 -7.46 5.36
C THR A 61 -9.95 -6.27 6.16
N VAL A 62 -9.44 -5.26 5.46
CA VAL A 62 -9.02 -3.99 6.05
C VAL A 62 -9.70 -2.86 5.29
N ASP A 63 -10.35 -1.97 6.00
CA ASP A 63 -10.93 -0.76 5.42
C ASP A 63 -9.92 0.38 5.55
N TYR A 64 -9.60 0.99 4.42
CA TYR A 64 -8.64 2.09 4.31
C TYR A 64 -9.35 3.40 4.04
N VAL A 65 -8.80 4.47 4.59
CA VAL A 65 -9.21 5.84 4.26
C VAL A 65 -7.99 6.62 3.79
N VAL A 66 -8.15 7.40 2.73
CA VAL A 66 -7.09 8.30 2.24
C VAL A 66 -6.93 9.42 3.25
N THR A 67 -5.74 9.52 3.84
CA THR A 67 -5.42 10.53 4.86
C THR A 67 -4.65 11.71 4.29
N GLU A 68 -3.94 11.50 3.18
CA GLU A 68 -3.19 12.56 2.53
C GLU A 68 -3.11 12.32 1.03
N LEU A 69 -3.31 13.39 0.28
CA LEU A 69 -3.13 13.41 -1.17
C LEU A 69 -2.48 14.74 -1.54
N ASP A 70 -1.17 14.70 -1.81
CA ASP A 70 -0.43 15.82 -2.38
C ASP A 70 -0.12 15.45 -3.84
N PRO A 71 -0.84 16.06 -4.81
CA PRO A 71 -0.77 15.64 -6.21
C PRO A 71 0.66 15.58 -6.75
N GLY A 72 1.01 14.43 -7.31
CA GLY A 72 2.32 14.18 -7.88
C GLY A 72 3.42 13.84 -6.88
N ARG A 73 3.15 13.92 -5.57
CA ARG A 73 4.18 13.77 -4.53
C ARG A 73 3.91 12.72 -3.50
N ARG A 74 2.69 12.66 -2.96
CA ARG A 74 2.41 11.79 -1.83
C ARG A 74 0.97 11.33 -1.81
N PHE A 75 0.80 10.05 -1.52
CA PHE A 75 -0.50 9.41 -1.32
C PHE A 75 -0.40 8.53 -0.08
N ALA A 76 -1.21 8.81 0.93
CA ALA A 76 -1.17 8.07 2.19
C ALA A 76 -2.57 7.62 2.60
N LEU A 77 -2.62 6.41 3.18
CA LEU A 77 -3.85 5.80 3.66
C LEU A 77 -3.64 5.23 5.05
N ARG A 78 -4.74 5.19 5.81
CA ARG A 78 -4.81 4.49 7.09
C ARG A 78 -5.85 3.40 6.98
N GLY A 79 -5.44 2.16 7.27
CA GLY A 79 -6.33 1.01 7.30
C GLY A 79 -6.53 0.52 8.72
N GLU A 80 -7.70 -0.07 8.98
CA GLU A 80 -8.01 -0.59 10.30
C GLU A 80 -9.00 -1.74 10.21
N ASN A 81 -8.80 -2.74 11.08
CA ASN A 81 -9.79 -3.76 11.39
C ASN A 81 -9.73 -4.08 12.89
N ALA A 82 -10.40 -5.14 13.33
CA ALA A 82 -10.40 -5.52 14.75
C ALA A 82 -9.02 -5.94 15.29
N THR A 83 -8.09 -6.32 14.39
CA THR A 83 -6.80 -6.92 14.74
C THR A 83 -5.64 -5.91 14.69
N LEU A 84 -5.65 -4.99 13.71
CA LEU A 84 -4.50 -4.12 13.44
C LEU A 84 -4.91 -2.77 12.90
N VAL A 85 -3.94 -1.84 12.96
CA VAL A 85 -3.93 -0.59 12.22
C VAL A 85 -2.76 -0.65 11.23
N ALA A 86 -3.02 -0.28 9.97
CA ALA A 86 -2.02 -0.21 8.92
C ALA A 86 -1.93 1.21 8.38
N HIS A 87 -0.73 1.64 8.05
CA HIS A 87 -0.48 2.90 7.35
C HIS A 87 0.32 2.61 6.10
N ASP A 88 -0.17 3.04 4.96
CA ASP A 88 0.56 3.03 3.70
C ASP A 88 0.89 4.46 3.30
N ASP A 89 2.15 4.71 2.98
CA ASP A 89 2.64 6.02 2.55
C ASP A 89 3.46 5.81 1.28
N MET A 90 3.05 6.45 0.21
CA MET A 90 3.74 6.38 -1.07
C MET A 90 4.19 7.77 -1.47
N ARG A 91 5.50 7.96 -1.58
CA ARG A 91 6.11 9.21 -2.02
C ARG A 91 6.72 9.03 -3.39
N VAL A 92 6.46 9.99 -4.24
CA VAL A 92 6.88 9.98 -5.64
C VAL A 92 7.85 11.12 -5.86
N GLN A 93 9.01 10.80 -6.44
CA GLN A 93 10.04 11.77 -6.79
C GLN A 93 10.38 11.65 -8.26
N ASP A 94 10.25 12.77 -8.99
CA ASP A 94 10.64 12.87 -10.38
C ASP A 94 12.17 12.95 -10.46
N GLU A 95 12.79 12.03 -11.20
CA GLU A 95 14.24 11.96 -11.36
C GLU A 95 14.71 12.59 -12.71
N GLY A 96 13.78 13.23 -13.45
CA GLY A 96 14.06 13.74 -14.79
C GLY A 96 13.96 12.65 -15.84
N VAL A 97 14.64 11.52 -15.64
CA VAL A 97 14.55 10.31 -16.46
C VAL A 97 13.99 9.20 -15.55
N GLY A 98 12.68 9.08 -15.55
CA GLY A 98 12.00 8.11 -14.68
C GLY A 98 11.63 8.68 -13.32
N THR A 99 11.25 7.78 -12.41
CA THR A 99 10.61 8.10 -11.14
C THR A 99 11.09 7.20 -10.04
N THR A 100 11.33 7.75 -8.86
CA THR A 100 11.59 6.98 -7.65
C THR A 100 10.33 7.01 -6.77
N VAL A 101 9.90 5.83 -6.33
CA VAL A 101 8.80 5.66 -5.39
C VAL A 101 9.37 5.15 -4.07
N THR A 102 9.03 5.81 -2.97
CA THR A 102 9.32 5.34 -1.63
C THR A 102 8.01 4.86 -1.01
N TYR A 103 7.91 3.56 -0.82
CA TYR A 103 6.75 2.91 -0.22
C TYR A 103 7.07 2.56 1.23
N THR A 104 6.30 3.12 2.16
CA THR A 104 6.41 2.86 3.58
C THR A 104 5.13 2.20 4.08
N ALA A 105 5.26 1.01 4.67
CA ALA A 105 4.16 0.30 5.28
C ALA A 105 4.42 0.15 6.78
N THR A 106 3.47 0.58 7.60
CA THR A 106 3.56 0.49 9.05
C THR A 106 2.36 -0.28 9.58
N PHE A 107 2.61 -1.24 10.48
CA PHE A 107 1.55 -2.06 11.06
C PHE A 107 1.67 -2.04 12.58
N GLU A 108 0.51 -1.95 13.25
CA GLU A 108 0.40 -2.08 14.70
C GLU A 108 -0.71 -3.06 15.03
N LEU A 109 -0.37 -4.12 15.78
CA LEU A 109 -1.36 -5.05 16.30
C LEU A 109 -2.07 -4.42 17.49
N LYS A 110 -3.36 -4.71 17.65
CA LYS A 110 -4.21 -4.14 18.69
C LYS A 110 -4.22 -4.99 19.95
N GLY A 111 -4.24 -4.31 21.11
CA GLY A 111 -4.46 -4.93 22.41
C GLY A 111 -3.50 -6.07 22.72
N PHE A 112 -4.02 -7.20 23.21
CA PHE A 112 -3.21 -8.35 23.55
C PHE A 112 -2.56 -9.03 22.34
N ARG A 113 -3.02 -8.72 21.13
CA ARG A 113 -2.43 -9.23 19.88
C ARG A 113 -1.02 -8.70 19.64
N LYS A 114 -0.63 -7.63 20.32
CA LYS A 114 0.74 -7.09 20.27
C LYS A 114 1.80 -8.13 20.69
N ILE A 115 1.43 -9.08 21.52
CA ILE A 115 2.33 -10.15 21.96
C ILE A 115 2.75 -11.06 20.81
N ALA A 116 1.95 -11.14 19.75
CA ALA A 116 2.25 -11.93 18.56
C ALA A 116 3.18 -11.24 17.57
N THR A 117 3.60 -10.00 17.83
CA THR A 117 4.44 -9.22 16.91
C THR A 117 5.69 -9.98 16.44
N PRO A 118 6.47 -10.67 17.30
CA PRO A 118 7.65 -11.40 16.85
C PRO A 118 7.34 -12.52 15.86
N VAL A 119 6.14 -13.10 15.93
CA VAL A 119 5.70 -14.18 15.04
C VAL A 119 5.15 -13.61 13.74
N VAL A 120 4.42 -12.50 13.81
CA VAL A 120 3.72 -11.89 12.68
C VAL A 120 4.67 -11.05 11.82
N ALA A 121 5.67 -10.41 12.42
CA ALA A 121 6.55 -9.48 11.72
C ALA A 121 7.27 -10.09 10.50
N PRO A 122 7.82 -11.32 10.55
CA PRO A 122 8.42 -11.93 9.36
C PRO A 122 7.43 -12.15 8.22
N ALA A 123 6.19 -12.50 8.54
CA ALA A 123 5.15 -12.68 7.53
C ALA A 123 4.74 -11.35 6.90
N LEU A 124 4.65 -10.28 7.69
CA LEU A 124 4.38 -8.93 7.17
C LEU A 124 5.53 -8.43 6.31
N LYS A 125 6.78 -8.74 6.68
CA LYS A 125 7.94 -8.40 5.85
C LYS A 125 7.84 -9.04 4.46
N ARG A 126 7.48 -10.32 4.39
CA ARG A 126 7.29 -11.01 3.10
C ARG A 126 6.16 -10.40 2.30
N LEU A 127 5.07 -10.02 2.96
CA LEU A 127 3.94 -9.38 2.31
C LEU A 127 4.36 -8.05 1.68
N VAL A 128 5.11 -7.22 2.41
CA VAL A 128 5.61 -5.94 1.92
C VAL A 128 6.61 -6.14 0.77
N ASP A 129 7.52 -7.10 0.90
CA ASP A 129 8.50 -7.40 -0.15
C ASP A 129 7.80 -7.86 -1.44
N GLY A 130 6.80 -8.73 -1.32
CA GLY A 130 6.00 -9.19 -2.47
C GLY A 130 5.22 -8.06 -3.11
N GLY A 131 4.64 -7.18 -2.31
CA GLY A 131 3.95 -5.99 -2.79
C GLY A 131 4.89 -5.04 -3.52
N ALA A 132 6.06 -4.76 -2.96
CA ALA A 132 7.05 -3.89 -3.60
C ALA A 132 7.55 -4.46 -4.94
N ASP A 133 7.80 -5.77 -5.01
CA ASP A 133 8.22 -6.42 -6.26
C ASP A 133 7.11 -6.37 -7.31
N GLY A 134 5.87 -6.63 -6.91
CA GLY A 134 4.71 -6.54 -7.78
C GLY A 134 4.48 -5.11 -8.28
N LEU A 135 4.63 -4.14 -7.40
CA LEU A 135 4.50 -2.72 -7.76
C LEU A 135 5.57 -2.31 -8.77
N ARG A 136 6.83 -2.73 -8.56
CA ARG A 136 7.90 -2.46 -9.53
C ARG A 136 7.55 -2.99 -10.91
N ARG A 137 7.08 -4.22 -11.00
CA ARG A 137 6.69 -4.84 -12.27
C ARG A 137 5.53 -4.10 -12.94
N ALA A 138 4.54 -3.69 -12.16
CA ALA A 138 3.39 -2.93 -12.67
C ALA A 138 3.81 -1.56 -13.20
N LEU A 139 4.64 -0.84 -12.46
CA LEU A 139 5.12 0.48 -12.86
C LEU A 139 6.07 0.44 -14.07
N GLN A 140 6.81 -0.66 -14.24
CA GLN A 140 7.66 -0.85 -15.41
C GLN A 140 6.88 -1.04 -16.70
N ARG A 141 5.60 -1.38 -16.60
CA ARG A 141 4.70 -1.55 -17.76
C ARG A 141 3.94 -0.27 -18.14
N LEU A 142 4.08 0.79 -17.39
CA LEU A 142 3.41 2.06 -17.67
C LEU A 142 3.99 2.78 -18.90
#